data_c929ddad5121680da2f80743aa656256
#
_entry.id   c929ddad5121680da2f80743aa656256
#
_cell.length_a   1.000
_cell.length_b   1.000
_cell.length_c   1.000
_cell.angle_alpha   90.00
_cell.angle_beta   90.00
_cell.angle_gamma   90.00
#
_symmetry.space_group_name_H-M   'P 1'
#
loop_
_entity.id
_entity.type
_entity.pdbx_description
1 polymer ?
#
loop_
_entity_poly.entity_id
_entity_poly.type
_entity_poly.pdbx_seq_one_letter_code
_entity_poly.pdbx_strand_id
1 'polypeptide(L)'
;MLNKQNKLLITVGIIFILLLVGVTALLISEKQTNKELVQEFQLEKEDLENEYTRFAQQYDELKLTVSNDSLSVLLEQEQLKTQRLLEELRTVKSSNAAEIRRLKKELATLRKVMIGYINQIDSLN
;
A
#
# COMPACT_ATOMS: atom_id res chain seq x y z
N MET A 1 15.58 -15.44 30.63
CA MET A 1 14.56 -14.39 30.48
C MET A 1 15.23 -13.02 30.34
N LEU A 2 14.91 -12.31 29.26
CA LEU A 2 15.49 -11.00 29.02
C LEU A 2 14.89 -9.96 29.97
N ASN A 3 15.73 -9.16 30.64
CA ASN A 3 15.26 -8.07 31.49
C ASN A 3 14.86 -6.85 30.61
N LYS A 4 14.28 -5.82 31.22
CA LYS A 4 13.86 -4.60 30.54
C LYS A 4 15.00 -3.93 29.76
N GLN A 5 16.20 -3.91 30.34
CA GLN A 5 17.34 -3.29 29.69
C GLN A 5 17.78 -4.05 28.43
N ASN A 6 17.75 -5.37 28.46
CA ASN A 6 18.11 -6.19 27.31
C ASN A 6 17.10 -6.06 26.19
N LYS A 7 15.81 -6.00 26.52
CA LYS A 7 14.74 -5.75 25.54
C LYS A 7 14.90 -4.39 24.89
N LEU A 8 15.19 -3.37 25.67
CA LEU A 8 15.41 -2.01 25.17
C LEU A 8 16.61 -1.97 24.22
N LEU A 9 17.74 -2.62 24.60
CA LEU A 9 18.94 -2.68 23.76
C LEU A 9 18.67 -3.41 22.45
N ILE A 10 17.92 -4.50 22.48
CA ILE A 10 17.54 -5.24 21.27
C ILE A 10 16.66 -4.38 20.36
N THR A 11 15.67 -3.69 20.93
CA THR A 11 14.77 -2.81 20.18
C THR A 11 15.54 -1.67 19.52
N VAL A 12 16.42 -1.00 20.27
CA VAL A 12 17.26 0.08 19.74
C VAL A 12 18.18 -0.43 18.64
N GLY A 13 18.77 -1.64 18.84
CA GLY A 13 19.60 -2.26 17.82
C GLY A 13 18.86 -2.56 16.52
N ILE A 14 17.64 -3.06 16.61
CA ILE A 14 16.80 -3.32 15.44
C ILE A 14 16.48 -2.02 14.70
N ILE A 15 16.09 -0.97 15.41
CA ILE A 15 15.80 0.34 14.84
C ILE A 15 17.04 0.90 14.13
N PHE A 16 18.21 0.79 14.77
CA PHE A 16 19.47 1.25 14.21
C PHE A 16 19.82 0.52 12.91
N ILE A 17 19.65 -0.82 12.89
CA ILE A 17 19.88 -1.63 11.70
C ILE A 17 18.93 -1.21 10.56
N LEU A 18 17.66 -1.00 10.87
CA LEU A 18 16.67 -0.53 9.88
C LEU A 18 17.03 0.84 9.30
N LEU A 19 17.51 1.75 10.14
CA LEU A 19 17.98 3.06 9.70
C LEU A 19 19.21 2.94 8.80
N LEU A 20 20.17 2.09 9.15
CA LEU A 20 21.36 1.85 8.34
C LEU A 20 20.99 1.27 6.97
N VAL A 21 20.08 0.31 6.94
CA VAL A 21 19.60 -0.29 5.69
C VAL A 21 18.94 0.78 4.82
N GLY A 22 18.10 1.64 5.42
CA GLY A 22 17.45 2.74 4.72
C GLY A 22 18.45 3.74 4.13
N VAL A 23 19.45 4.15 4.91
CA VAL A 23 20.49 5.08 4.46
C VAL A 23 21.34 4.44 3.36
N THR A 24 21.71 3.17 3.51
CA THR A 24 22.48 2.46 2.50
C THR A 24 21.70 2.35 1.20
N ALA A 25 20.40 2.06 1.26
CA ALA A 25 19.53 2.01 0.10
C ALA A 25 19.47 3.37 -0.62
N LEU A 26 19.38 4.46 0.13
CA LEU A 26 19.39 5.83 -0.43
C LEU A 26 20.72 6.14 -1.12
N LEU A 27 21.85 5.77 -0.49
CA LEU A 27 23.18 6.00 -1.07
C LEU A 27 23.38 5.20 -2.35
N ILE A 28 22.91 3.96 -2.39
CA ILE A 28 22.96 3.12 -3.59
C ILE A 28 22.10 3.74 -4.68
N SER A 29 20.89 4.21 -4.32
CA SER A 29 19.97 4.86 -5.25
C SER A 29 20.60 6.08 -5.93
N GLU A 30 21.36 6.90 -5.20
CA GLU A 30 22.04 8.08 -5.77
C GLU A 30 23.14 7.71 -6.79
N LYS A 31 23.72 6.53 -6.68
CA LYS A 31 24.80 6.07 -7.56
C LYS A 31 24.29 5.25 -8.74
N GLN A 32 23.01 4.93 -8.77
CA GLN A 32 22.44 4.08 -9.82
C GLN A 32 22.28 4.82 -11.14
N THR A 33 22.42 4.07 -12.24
CA THR A 33 22.16 4.58 -13.59
C THR A 33 20.65 4.68 -13.82
N ASN A 34 20.24 5.47 -14.83
CA ASN A 34 18.82 5.59 -15.20
C ASN A 34 18.15 4.23 -15.46
N LYS A 35 18.90 3.26 -15.97
CA LYS A 35 18.42 1.91 -16.25
C LYS A 35 18.04 1.18 -14.96
N GLU A 36 18.85 1.33 -13.91
CA GLU A 36 18.59 0.72 -12.60
C GLU A 36 17.40 1.39 -11.90
N LEU A 37 17.26 2.71 -12.02
CA LEU A 37 16.11 3.44 -11.52
C LEU A 37 14.80 2.96 -12.16
N VAL A 38 14.80 2.69 -13.46
CA VAL A 38 13.64 2.15 -14.16
C VAL A 38 13.27 0.77 -13.60
N GLN A 39 14.27 -0.07 -13.30
CA GLN A 39 14.02 -1.38 -12.69
C GLN A 39 13.40 -1.26 -11.30
N GLU A 40 13.87 -0.31 -10.47
CA GLU A 40 13.27 -0.05 -9.16
C GLU A 40 11.82 0.38 -9.26
N PHE A 41 11.52 1.29 -10.18
CA PHE A 41 10.15 1.73 -10.40
C PHE A 41 9.26 0.62 -10.96
N GLN A 42 9.82 -0.31 -11.72
CA GLN A 42 9.09 -1.47 -12.19
C GLN A 42 8.69 -2.38 -11.02
N LEU A 43 9.60 -2.62 -10.07
CA LEU A 43 9.30 -3.40 -8.87
C LEU A 43 8.24 -2.69 -8.01
N GLU A 44 8.37 -1.39 -7.83
CA GLU A 44 7.38 -0.58 -7.10
C GLU A 44 6.01 -0.65 -7.76
N LYS A 45 5.97 -0.59 -9.09
CA LYS A 45 4.74 -0.72 -9.86
C LYS A 45 4.10 -2.09 -9.65
N GLU A 46 4.88 -3.17 -9.68
CA GLU A 46 4.38 -4.53 -9.42
C GLU A 46 3.82 -4.66 -8.00
N ASP A 47 4.50 -4.10 -7.01
CA ASP A 47 4.03 -4.10 -5.63
C ASP A 47 2.70 -3.34 -5.50
N LEU A 48 2.58 -2.20 -6.17
CA LEU A 48 1.34 -1.43 -6.18
C LEU A 48 0.20 -2.20 -6.87
N GLU A 49 0.47 -2.88 -7.98
CA GLU A 49 -0.52 -3.71 -8.66
C GLU A 49 -1.05 -4.80 -7.72
N ASN A 50 -0.16 -5.44 -6.98
CA ASN A 50 -0.54 -6.47 -6.01
C ASN A 50 -1.39 -5.89 -4.89
N GLU A 51 -1.05 -4.71 -4.38
CA GLU A 51 -1.83 -4.05 -3.34
C GLU A 51 -3.21 -3.64 -3.84
N TYR A 52 -3.32 -3.04 -5.02
CA TYR A 52 -4.61 -2.68 -5.61
C TYR A 52 -5.49 -3.91 -5.85
N THR A 53 -4.91 -5.01 -6.32
CA THR A 53 -5.63 -6.26 -6.52
C THR A 53 -6.17 -6.79 -5.20
N ARG A 54 -5.35 -6.75 -4.16
CA ARG A 54 -5.75 -7.17 -2.81
C ARG A 54 -6.89 -6.30 -2.27
N PHE A 55 -6.84 -4.98 -2.47
CA PHE A 55 -7.91 -4.09 -2.05
C PHE A 55 -9.22 -4.39 -2.77
N ALA A 56 -9.18 -4.64 -4.08
CA ALA A 56 -10.36 -5.01 -4.84
C ALA A 56 -11.00 -6.30 -4.29
N GLN A 57 -10.17 -7.30 -3.93
CA GLN A 57 -10.63 -8.53 -3.32
C GLN A 57 -11.24 -8.31 -1.94
N GLN A 58 -10.63 -7.44 -1.13
CA GLN A 58 -11.16 -7.08 0.19
C GLN A 58 -12.53 -6.44 0.10
N TYR A 59 -12.79 -5.61 -0.91
CA TYR A 59 -14.13 -5.05 -1.12
C TYR A 59 -15.16 -6.13 -1.45
N ASP A 60 -14.79 -7.16 -2.21
CA ASP A 60 -15.67 -8.31 -2.44
C ASP A 60 -16.04 -9.01 -1.14
N GLU A 61 -15.06 -9.24 -0.28
CA GLU A 61 -15.28 -9.86 1.03
C GLU A 61 -16.16 -8.99 1.92
N LEU A 62 -15.92 -7.69 1.97
CA LEU A 62 -16.72 -6.75 2.76
C LEU A 62 -18.18 -6.72 2.30
N LYS A 63 -18.43 -6.76 0.99
CA LYS A 63 -19.79 -6.77 0.45
C LYS A 63 -20.59 -7.99 0.93
N LEU A 64 -19.92 -9.11 1.12
CA LEU A 64 -20.56 -10.34 1.62
C LEU A 64 -20.99 -10.22 3.08
N THR A 65 -20.37 -9.34 3.87
CA THR A 65 -20.67 -9.17 5.30
C THR A 65 -21.73 -8.11 5.55
N VAL A 66 -22.17 -7.38 4.54
CA VAL A 66 -23.07 -6.24 4.67
C VAL A 66 -24.46 -6.59 4.19
N SER A 67 -25.45 -6.42 5.06
CA SER A 67 -26.88 -6.59 4.73
C SER A 67 -27.55 -5.28 4.31
N ASN A 68 -26.89 -4.14 4.49
CA ASN A 68 -27.42 -2.82 4.16
C ASN A 68 -27.16 -2.50 2.69
N ASP A 69 -28.22 -2.32 1.90
CA ASP A 69 -28.13 -2.08 0.46
C ASP A 69 -27.40 -0.79 0.13
N SER A 70 -27.62 0.27 0.89
CA SER A 70 -26.94 1.56 0.67
C SER A 70 -25.42 1.43 0.86
N LEU A 71 -25.00 0.74 1.93
CA LEU A 71 -23.59 0.53 2.20
C LEU A 71 -22.96 -0.41 1.15
N SER A 72 -23.71 -1.43 0.72
CA SER A 72 -23.25 -2.33 -0.34
C SER A 72 -22.97 -1.60 -1.65
N VAL A 73 -23.84 -0.64 -2.02
CA VAL A 73 -23.66 0.19 -3.22
C VAL A 73 -22.41 1.06 -3.09
N LEU A 74 -22.18 1.65 -1.92
CA LEU A 74 -20.99 2.47 -1.68
C LEU A 74 -19.71 1.64 -1.77
N LEU A 75 -19.71 0.44 -1.23
CA LEU A 75 -18.57 -0.49 -1.33
C LEU A 75 -18.30 -0.88 -2.77
N GLU A 76 -19.35 -1.12 -3.55
CA GLU A 76 -19.21 -1.44 -4.97
C GLU A 76 -18.60 -0.27 -5.75
N GLN A 77 -19.03 0.96 -5.47
CA GLN A 77 -18.46 2.15 -6.10
C GLN A 77 -16.97 2.30 -5.78
N GLU A 78 -16.56 2.06 -4.54
CA GLU A 78 -15.17 2.12 -4.13
C GLU A 78 -14.36 0.98 -4.77
N GLN A 79 -14.94 -0.21 -4.91
CA GLN A 79 -14.30 -1.31 -5.61
C GLN A 79 -14.05 -0.98 -7.08
N LEU A 80 -15.03 -0.41 -7.76
CA LEU A 80 -14.90 -0.01 -9.16
C LEU A 80 -13.84 1.07 -9.33
N LYS A 81 -13.77 2.02 -8.40
CA LYS A 81 -12.71 3.04 -8.38
C LYS A 81 -11.33 2.39 -8.22
N THR A 82 -11.20 1.43 -7.32
CA THR A 82 -9.97 0.69 -7.09
C THR A 82 -9.53 -0.06 -8.34
N GLN A 83 -10.45 -0.75 -9.00
CA GLN A 83 -10.18 -1.47 -10.24
C GLN A 83 -9.75 -0.54 -11.38
N ARG A 84 -10.38 0.63 -11.48
CA ARG A 84 -10.02 1.64 -12.48
C ARG A 84 -8.60 2.15 -12.27
N LEU A 85 -8.24 2.42 -11.01
CA LEU A 85 -6.88 2.86 -10.67
C LEU A 85 -5.86 1.75 -10.92
N LEU A 86 -6.23 0.50 -10.69
CA LEU A 86 -5.37 -0.64 -11.02
C LEU A 86 -5.09 -0.73 -12.51
N GLU A 87 -6.12 -0.56 -13.35
CA GLU A 87 -5.94 -0.57 -14.80
C GLU A 87 -5.09 0.61 -15.27
N GLU A 88 -5.31 1.79 -14.70
CA GLU A 88 -4.48 2.95 -14.97
C GLU A 88 -3.01 2.65 -14.61
N LEU A 89 -2.76 2.03 -13.47
CA LEU A 89 -1.42 1.65 -13.05
C LEU A 89 -0.76 0.66 -14.04
N ARG A 90 -1.53 -0.29 -14.55
CA ARG A 90 -1.02 -1.27 -15.53
C ARG A 90 -0.56 -0.63 -16.82
N THR A 91 -1.16 0.50 -17.22
CA THR A 91 -0.79 1.21 -18.45
C THR A 91 0.35 2.22 -18.25
N VAL A 92 0.71 2.53 -17.01
CA VAL A 92 1.78 3.48 -16.70
C VAL A 92 3.13 2.84 -16.98
N LYS A 93 3.99 3.58 -17.67
CA LYS A 93 5.37 3.13 -17.91
C LYS A 93 6.19 3.23 -16.62
N SER A 94 7.08 2.26 -16.41
CA SER A 94 7.97 2.24 -15.24
C SER A 94 8.84 3.48 -15.13
N SER A 95 9.09 4.17 -16.24
CA SER A 95 9.87 5.41 -16.28
C SER A 95 9.06 6.63 -15.80
N ASN A 96 7.74 6.51 -15.66
CA ASN A 96 6.89 7.63 -15.26
C ASN A 96 6.73 7.66 -13.74
N ALA A 97 7.77 8.11 -13.05
CA ALA A 97 7.83 8.16 -11.59
C ALA A 97 6.72 9.04 -10.97
N ALA A 98 6.34 10.13 -11.65
CA ALA A 98 5.32 11.04 -11.16
C ALA A 98 3.96 10.34 -11.07
N GLU A 99 3.58 9.57 -12.09
CA GLU A 99 2.34 8.83 -12.11
C GLU A 99 2.32 7.69 -11.08
N ILE A 100 3.45 6.98 -10.92
CA ILE A 100 3.59 5.93 -9.93
C ILE A 100 3.41 6.50 -8.52
N ARG A 101 4.01 7.66 -8.24
CA ARG A 101 3.85 8.34 -6.94
C ARG A 101 2.41 8.79 -6.72
N ARG A 102 1.75 9.30 -7.76
CA ARG A 102 0.35 9.70 -7.68
C ARG A 102 -0.53 8.51 -7.31
N LEU A 103 -0.36 7.38 -7.99
CA LEU A 103 -1.13 6.18 -7.73
C LEU A 103 -0.84 5.59 -6.35
N LYS A 104 0.38 5.74 -5.85
CA LYS A 104 0.73 5.36 -4.49
C LYS A 104 -0.02 6.20 -3.45
N LYS A 105 -0.16 7.50 -3.69
CA LYS A 105 -0.94 8.40 -2.82
C LYS A 105 -2.43 8.06 -2.87
N GLU A 106 -2.94 7.74 -4.05
CA GLU A 106 -4.34 7.29 -4.21
C GLU A 106 -4.60 6.01 -3.41
N LEU A 107 -3.65 5.07 -3.41
CA LEU A 107 -3.76 3.86 -2.62
C LEU A 107 -3.85 4.16 -1.12
N ALA A 108 -3.06 5.12 -0.62
CA ALA A 108 -3.12 5.54 0.77
C ALA A 108 -4.51 6.12 1.12
N THR A 109 -5.11 6.88 0.20
CA THR A 109 -6.47 7.40 0.36
C THR A 109 -7.49 6.27 0.39
N LEU A 110 -7.36 5.28 -0.49
CA LEU A 110 -8.23 4.10 -0.52
C LEU A 110 -8.16 3.31 0.79
N ARG A 111 -6.98 3.20 1.40
CA ARG A 111 -6.81 2.55 2.70
C ARG A 111 -7.62 3.25 3.78
N LYS A 112 -7.56 4.57 3.84
CA LYS A 112 -8.32 5.35 4.82
C LYS A 112 -9.81 5.17 4.64
N VAL A 113 -10.28 5.18 3.39
CA VAL A 113 -11.68 4.96 3.07
C VAL A 113 -12.13 3.57 3.51
N MET A 114 -11.33 2.54 3.21
CA MET A 114 -11.63 1.16 3.60
C MET A 114 -11.72 1.00 5.12
N ILE A 115 -10.78 1.60 5.88
CA ILE A 115 -10.80 1.56 7.34
C ILE A 115 -12.10 2.20 7.86
N GLY A 116 -12.52 3.31 7.26
CA GLY A 116 -13.78 3.95 7.60
C GLY A 116 -14.98 3.03 7.41
N TYR A 117 -15.04 2.30 6.29
CA TYR A 117 -16.11 1.34 6.03
C TYR A 117 -16.07 0.15 6.98
N ILE A 118 -14.88 -0.37 7.29
CA ILE A 118 -14.73 -1.47 8.25
C ILE A 118 -15.28 -1.05 9.62
N ASN A 119 -14.91 0.14 10.08
CA ASN A 119 -15.40 0.67 11.35
C ASN A 119 -16.93 0.87 11.33
N GLN A 120 -17.49 1.31 10.23
CA GLN A 120 -18.92 1.49 10.07
C GLN A 120 -19.66 0.14 10.09
N ILE A 121 -19.12 -0.88 9.44
CA ILE A 121 -19.67 -2.24 9.44
C ILE A 121 -19.63 -2.82 10.85
N ASP A 122 -18.51 -2.65 11.57
CA ASP A 122 -18.36 -3.14 12.94
C ASP A 122 -19.37 -2.48 13.88
N SER A 123 -19.66 -1.20 13.69
CA SER A 123 -20.63 -0.50 14.52
C SER A 123 -22.08 -0.94 14.27
N LEU A 124 -22.38 -1.48 13.08
CA LEU A 124 -23.70 -2.00 12.73
C LEU A 124 -23.92 -3.42 13.24
N ASN A 125 -22.84 -4.15 13.48
CA ASN A 125 -22.88 -5.50 14.03
C ASN A 125 -22.79 -5.44 15.55
#